data_e9c1f13b29ce3998d3a4a337b31906ac
#
_entry.id   e9c1f13b29ce3998d3a4a337b31906ac
#
_cell.length_a   1.000
_cell.length_b   1.000
_cell.length_c   1.000
_cell.angle_alpha   90.00
_cell.angle_beta   90.00
_cell.angle_gamma   90.00
#
_symmetry.space_group_name_H-M   'P 1'
#
loop_
_entity.id
_entity.type
_entity.pdbx_description
1 polymer ?
#
loop_
_entity_poly.entity_id
_entity_poly.type
_entity_poly.pdbx_seq_one_letter_code
_entity_poly.pdbx_strand_id
1 'polypeptide(L)'
;MNKRLIALLSTLSLSLSLPFTPAHSATKAGAKCTKLGITSVAGNKTFTCIKSGKKSVWNKGVSKSTVTAPVDIPISIDNLDLKGVPQKAYDNVIKVLKSSPRASYEPTKFIGANVVQARVDQELAGLERAIDLWAPYFKPDKFQVIYVVRGDEEWLEKKSTELGLSSMLPPGETWTDQIKKYTPCGNAAAGVANQIPTFVQCLNVSYLGGYRQTGPHEYTHLFQRDYGGFNMYGIPWYAEGSASYFGWTLGFYPYDPNSFVRTNWLYGLFSGMGMDAISDFKSKDIQRFKNRMKLTTPREGGQEKANVSYWVGGLATEVLVALYGFDKFVEFTKNIQTNPDMSSLLKQTYGFDEDYFYEKLAPYVWAQIPA
;
A
#
# COMPACT_ATOMS: atom_id res chain seq x y z
N MET A 1 59.71 -16.38 -19.31
CA MET A 1 59.36 -17.82 -19.18
C MET A 1 57.89 -17.98 -19.52
N ASN A 2 57.64 -18.57 -20.72
CA ASN A 2 56.33 -18.83 -21.27
C ASN A 2 55.67 -20.04 -20.60
N LYS A 3 54.42 -19.95 -20.17
CA LYS A 3 53.56 -21.12 -19.99
C LYS A 3 52.22 -20.88 -20.70
N ARG A 4 52.07 -21.60 -21.81
CA ARG A 4 50.87 -21.74 -22.62
C ARG A 4 49.81 -22.52 -21.82
N LEU A 5 48.57 -22.02 -21.76
CA LEU A 5 47.42 -22.77 -21.31
C LEU A 5 46.67 -23.30 -22.53
N ILE A 6 46.52 -24.59 -22.58
CA ILE A 6 45.81 -25.35 -23.63
C ILE A 6 44.32 -25.34 -23.26
N ALA A 7 43.47 -24.83 -24.16
CA ALA A 7 42.02 -24.94 -24.05
C ALA A 7 41.55 -26.24 -24.67
N LEU A 8 40.96 -27.12 -23.86
CA LEU A 8 40.21 -28.30 -24.32
C LEU A 8 38.78 -27.89 -24.75
N LEU A 9 38.52 -27.99 -26.03
CA LEU A 9 37.12 -27.98 -26.55
C LEU A 9 36.50 -29.36 -26.37
N SER A 10 35.53 -29.46 -25.53
CA SER A 10 34.63 -30.62 -25.43
C SER A 10 33.41 -30.39 -26.30
N THR A 11 33.33 -31.04 -27.42
CA THR A 11 32.13 -31.08 -28.30
C THR A 11 31.12 -32.00 -27.69
N LEU A 12 30.01 -31.44 -27.18
CA LEU A 12 28.85 -32.19 -26.70
C LEU A 12 27.87 -32.37 -27.86
N SER A 13 27.85 -33.60 -28.41
CA SER A 13 26.85 -33.99 -29.43
C SER A 13 25.48 -34.15 -28.80
N LEU A 14 24.57 -33.21 -29.06
CA LEU A 14 23.18 -33.25 -28.63
C LEU A 14 22.37 -34.07 -29.63
N SER A 15 22.10 -35.35 -29.32
CA SER A 15 21.18 -36.19 -30.07
C SER A 15 19.73 -35.73 -29.79
N LEU A 16 19.11 -35.02 -30.73
CA LEU A 16 17.68 -34.73 -30.72
C LEU A 16 16.88 -35.99 -30.96
N SER A 17 16.42 -36.64 -29.91
CA SER A 17 15.34 -37.65 -29.99
C SER A 17 14.00 -36.88 -29.99
N LEU A 18 13.38 -36.71 -31.17
CA LEU A 18 12.03 -36.23 -31.29
C LEU A 18 11.07 -37.28 -30.69
N PRO A 19 10.20 -36.86 -29.74
CA PRO A 19 9.15 -37.80 -29.27
C PRO A 19 8.12 -37.94 -30.38
N PHE A 20 7.94 -39.18 -30.87
CA PHE A 20 6.76 -39.54 -31.68
C PHE A 20 5.51 -39.34 -30.83
N THR A 21 4.78 -38.22 -31.07
CA THR A 21 3.43 -38.08 -30.53
C THR A 21 2.49 -38.96 -31.33
N PRO A 22 1.80 -39.91 -30.66
CA PRO A 22 0.77 -40.68 -31.37
C PRO A 22 -0.34 -39.72 -31.84
N ALA A 23 -0.74 -39.83 -33.10
CA ALA A 23 -1.83 -39.06 -33.65
C ALA A 23 -3.10 -39.27 -32.80
N HIS A 24 -3.46 -38.28 -32.01
CA HIS A 24 -4.69 -38.28 -31.25
C HIS A 24 -5.85 -38.16 -32.23
N SER A 25 -6.63 -39.21 -32.41
CA SER A 25 -7.88 -39.14 -33.15
C SER A 25 -8.74 -38.02 -32.60
N ALA A 26 -9.24 -37.14 -33.45
CA ALA A 26 -10.07 -36.01 -33.07
C ALA A 26 -11.21 -36.47 -32.15
N THR A 27 -11.31 -35.86 -30.94
CA THR A 27 -12.34 -36.20 -29.97
C THR A 27 -13.72 -35.86 -30.52
N LYS A 28 -14.58 -36.87 -30.72
CA LYS A 28 -15.97 -36.71 -31.19
C LYS A 28 -16.90 -37.43 -30.23
N ALA A 29 -18.11 -36.86 -30.07
CA ALA A 29 -19.17 -37.50 -29.31
C ALA A 29 -19.40 -38.96 -29.76
N GLY A 30 -19.48 -39.89 -28.86
CA GLY A 30 -19.66 -41.33 -29.14
C GLY A 30 -18.38 -42.05 -29.58
N ALA A 31 -17.29 -41.39 -29.87
CA ALA A 31 -16.01 -42.04 -30.17
C ALA A 31 -15.44 -42.70 -28.93
N LYS A 32 -14.70 -43.80 -29.11
CA LYS A 32 -14.08 -44.58 -28.00
C LYS A 32 -13.07 -43.73 -27.24
N CYS A 33 -13.10 -43.78 -25.92
CA CYS A 33 -12.12 -43.18 -25.03
C CYS A 33 -11.45 -44.23 -24.14
N THR A 34 -10.28 -43.93 -23.60
CA THR A 34 -9.41 -44.92 -22.96
C THR A 34 -9.61 -45.03 -21.44
N LYS A 35 -10.01 -43.93 -20.77
CA LYS A 35 -10.13 -43.92 -19.30
C LYS A 35 -11.36 -43.08 -18.90
N LEU A 36 -12.25 -43.66 -18.10
CA LEU A 36 -13.44 -43.00 -17.57
C LEU A 36 -13.05 -41.74 -16.76
N GLY A 37 -13.84 -40.70 -16.91
CA GLY A 37 -13.67 -39.43 -16.16
C GLY A 37 -12.65 -38.46 -16.75
N ILE A 38 -11.79 -38.87 -17.71
CA ILE A 38 -10.90 -37.92 -18.38
C ILE A 38 -11.70 -36.96 -19.25
N THR A 39 -11.20 -35.74 -19.38
CA THR A 39 -11.78 -34.72 -20.25
C THR A 39 -10.88 -34.40 -21.44
N SER A 40 -11.45 -34.05 -22.56
CA SER A 40 -10.74 -33.59 -23.75
C SER A 40 -11.48 -32.40 -24.36
N VAL A 41 -10.75 -31.44 -24.90
CA VAL A 41 -11.30 -30.27 -25.56
C VAL A 41 -11.14 -30.44 -27.08
N ALA A 42 -12.24 -30.32 -27.80
CA ALA A 42 -12.21 -30.30 -29.28
C ALA A 42 -13.16 -29.22 -29.78
N GLY A 43 -12.63 -28.26 -30.52
CA GLY A 43 -13.36 -27.04 -30.89
C GLY A 43 -13.87 -26.30 -29.65
N ASN A 44 -15.14 -25.89 -29.66
CA ASN A 44 -15.78 -25.14 -28.60
C ASN A 44 -16.46 -26.07 -27.53
N LYS A 45 -16.07 -27.33 -27.45
CA LYS A 45 -16.71 -28.28 -26.54
C LYS A 45 -15.69 -29.00 -25.67
N THR A 46 -16.05 -29.22 -24.42
CA THR A 46 -15.36 -30.11 -23.50
C THR A 46 -16.11 -31.43 -23.44
N PHE A 47 -15.44 -32.51 -23.76
CA PHE A 47 -15.94 -33.87 -23.75
C PHE A 47 -15.44 -34.62 -22.51
N THR A 48 -16.29 -35.41 -21.90
CA THR A 48 -15.91 -36.29 -20.79
C THR A 48 -16.08 -37.74 -21.20
N CYS A 49 -15.11 -38.59 -20.89
CA CYS A 49 -15.20 -40.00 -21.14
C CYS A 49 -16.17 -40.65 -20.14
N ILE A 50 -17.26 -41.20 -20.65
CA ILE A 50 -18.33 -41.81 -19.88
C ILE A 50 -18.52 -43.29 -20.26
N LYS A 51 -19.11 -44.10 -19.37
CA LYS A 51 -19.52 -45.46 -19.65
C LYS A 51 -20.85 -45.43 -20.41
N SER A 52 -20.92 -46.11 -21.55
CA SER A 52 -22.15 -46.31 -22.33
C SER A 52 -22.26 -47.79 -22.66
N GLY A 53 -23.11 -48.50 -21.92
CA GLY A 53 -23.17 -49.95 -21.96
C GLY A 53 -21.84 -50.62 -21.59
N LYS A 54 -21.31 -51.47 -22.45
CA LYS A 54 -20.02 -52.16 -22.24
C LYS A 54 -18.81 -51.38 -22.77
N LYS A 55 -19.01 -50.16 -23.29
CA LYS A 55 -17.96 -49.31 -23.93
C LYS A 55 -17.74 -48.02 -23.17
N SER A 56 -16.50 -47.50 -23.21
CA SER A 56 -16.18 -46.16 -22.78
C SER A 56 -16.15 -45.21 -23.98
N VAL A 57 -16.95 -44.15 -23.98
CA VAL A 57 -17.13 -43.22 -25.08
C VAL A 57 -17.12 -41.76 -24.62
N TRP A 58 -16.77 -40.87 -25.51
CA TRP A 58 -16.90 -39.42 -25.27
C TRP A 58 -18.37 -39.04 -25.23
N ASN A 59 -18.80 -38.28 -24.23
CA ASN A 59 -20.15 -37.72 -24.16
C ASN A 59 -20.44 -36.71 -25.32
N LYS A 60 -21.65 -36.11 -25.33
CA LYS A 60 -22.03 -35.13 -26.35
C LYS A 60 -21.20 -33.83 -26.34
N GLY A 61 -20.33 -33.67 -25.36
CA GLY A 61 -19.57 -32.46 -25.13
C GLY A 61 -20.46 -31.31 -24.59
N VAL A 62 -19.95 -30.62 -23.58
CA VAL A 62 -20.55 -29.38 -23.05
C VAL A 62 -19.89 -28.23 -23.78
N SER A 63 -20.67 -27.37 -24.42
CA SER A 63 -20.13 -26.12 -25.02
C SER A 63 -19.43 -25.32 -23.91
N LYS A 64 -18.21 -24.88 -24.17
CA LYS A 64 -17.66 -23.82 -23.33
C LYS A 64 -18.63 -22.65 -23.46
N SER A 65 -19.30 -22.34 -22.36
CA SER A 65 -19.99 -21.05 -22.27
C SER A 65 -18.96 -20.00 -22.70
N THR A 66 -19.20 -19.28 -23.76
CA THR A 66 -18.51 -18.05 -24.01
C THR A 66 -18.94 -17.14 -22.86
N VAL A 67 -18.19 -17.18 -21.77
CA VAL A 67 -18.18 -16.06 -20.84
C VAL A 67 -17.73 -14.91 -21.75
N THR A 68 -18.69 -14.09 -22.20
CA THR A 68 -18.39 -12.77 -22.73
C THR A 68 -17.39 -12.19 -21.76
N ALA A 69 -16.19 -11.86 -22.24
CA ALA A 69 -15.20 -11.18 -21.42
C ALA A 69 -15.96 -10.05 -20.70
N PRO A 70 -15.84 -9.89 -19.39
CA PRO A 70 -16.49 -8.81 -18.69
C PRO A 70 -16.21 -7.56 -19.53
N VAL A 71 -17.27 -6.83 -19.91
CA VAL A 71 -17.08 -5.52 -20.53
C VAL A 71 -16.23 -4.77 -19.52
N ASP A 72 -15.03 -4.39 -19.93
CA ASP A 72 -14.08 -3.70 -19.06
C ASP A 72 -14.65 -2.28 -18.88
N ILE A 73 -15.56 -2.14 -17.92
CA ILE A 73 -16.18 -0.85 -17.59
C ILE A 73 -15.08 -0.04 -16.91
N PRO A 74 -14.63 1.06 -17.52
CA PRO A 74 -13.57 1.86 -16.93
C PRO A 74 -13.97 2.31 -15.51
N ILE A 75 -13.03 2.24 -14.57
CA ILE A 75 -13.27 2.77 -13.23
C ILE A 75 -13.50 4.28 -13.31
N SER A 76 -14.53 4.73 -12.61
CA SER A 76 -14.91 6.14 -12.50
C SER A 76 -15.44 6.40 -11.10
N ILE A 77 -15.69 7.67 -10.76
CA ILE A 77 -16.26 8.03 -9.46
C ILE A 77 -17.65 7.39 -9.24
N ASP A 78 -18.37 7.07 -10.30
CA ASP A 78 -19.66 6.39 -10.26
C ASP A 78 -19.56 4.86 -10.32
N ASN A 79 -18.36 4.33 -10.58
CA ASN A 79 -18.09 2.90 -10.68
C ASN A 79 -16.74 2.58 -10.04
N LEU A 80 -16.71 2.50 -8.71
CA LEU A 80 -15.53 2.17 -7.93
C LEU A 80 -15.42 0.65 -7.77
N ASP A 81 -14.74 0.00 -8.69
CA ASP A 81 -14.50 -1.45 -8.64
C ASP A 81 -13.49 -1.84 -7.57
N LEU A 82 -13.82 -2.89 -6.79
CA LEU A 82 -13.01 -3.34 -5.65
C LEU A 82 -11.63 -3.91 -6.01
N LYS A 83 -11.41 -4.27 -7.26
CA LYS A 83 -10.13 -4.77 -7.76
C LYS A 83 -9.44 -3.76 -8.65
N GLY A 84 -10.21 -3.06 -9.48
CA GLY A 84 -9.69 -2.09 -10.43
C GLY A 84 -9.13 -0.85 -9.75
N VAL A 85 -9.79 -0.35 -8.70
CA VAL A 85 -9.30 0.83 -7.95
C VAL A 85 -7.95 0.57 -7.29
N PRO A 86 -7.75 -0.48 -6.46
CA PRO A 86 -6.45 -0.74 -5.86
C PRO A 86 -5.34 -0.96 -6.89
N GLN A 87 -5.63 -1.70 -7.97
CA GLN A 87 -4.66 -1.96 -9.02
C GLN A 87 -4.23 -0.67 -9.72
N LYS A 88 -5.20 0.16 -10.13
CA LYS A 88 -4.93 1.39 -10.85
C LYS A 88 -4.19 2.42 -9.98
N ALA A 89 -4.56 2.53 -8.72
CA ALA A 89 -3.88 3.39 -7.77
C ALA A 89 -2.41 2.97 -7.60
N TYR A 90 -2.18 1.68 -7.36
CA TYR A 90 -0.83 1.12 -7.27
C TYR A 90 -0.02 1.40 -8.54
N ASP A 91 -0.57 1.09 -9.72
CA ASP A 91 0.12 1.30 -11.00
C ASP A 91 0.50 2.76 -11.22
N ASN A 92 -0.38 3.71 -10.86
CA ASN A 92 -0.11 5.14 -10.96
C ASN A 92 1.06 5.57 -10.07
N VAL A 93 1.13 5.09 -8.81
CA VAL A 93 2.25 5.38 -7.91
C VAL A 93 3.54 4.75 -8.40
N ILE A 94 3.50 3.46 -8.76
CA ILE A 94 4.69 2.72 -9.17
C ILE A 94 5.25 3.21 -10.51
N LYS A 95 4.39 3.69 -11.41
CA LYS A 95 4.83 4.36 -12.64
C LYS A 95 5.68 5.58 -12.32
N VAL A 96 5.24 6.43 -11.41
CA VAL A 96 6.01 7.62 -10.98
C VAL A 96 7.30 7.20 -10.29
N LEU A 97 7.24 6.30 -9.32
CA LEU A 97 8.43 5.79 -8.63
C LEU A 97 9.49 5.27 -9.59
N LYS A 98 9.11 4.51 -10.62
CA LYS A 98 10.04 3.97 -11.62
C LYS A 98 10.61 5.01 -12.57
N SER A 99 9.89 6.11 -12.80
CA SER A 99 10.34 7.21 -13.66
C SER A 99 11.07 8.31 -12.90
N SER A 100 10.94 8.35 -11.58
CA SER A 100 11.65 9.31 -10.73
C SER A 100 13.14 9.01 -10.72
N PRO A 101 14.00 10.03 -10.87
CA PRO A 101 15.43 9.83 -10.67
C PRO A 101 15.68 9.45 -9.21
N ARG A 102 16.63 8.54 -9.00
CA ARG A 102 17.03 8.21 -7.63
C ARG A 102 17.51 9.49 -6.92
N ALA A 103 17.03 9.69 -5.70
CA ALA A 103 17.42 10.84 -4.92
C ALA A 103 18.94 10.85 -4.67
N SER A 104 19.53 12.04 -4.77
CA SER A 104 20.98 12.23 -4.64
C SER A 104 21.46 12.34 -3.20
N TYR A 105 20.58 12.15 -2.22
CA TYR A 105 20.95 12.26 -0.79
C TYR A 105 20.47 11.04 0.00
N GLU A 106 21.22 10.73 1.06
CA GLU A 106 20.83 9.73 2.05
C GLU A 106 20.54 10.40 3.39
N PRO A 107 19.60 9.86 4.19
CA PRO A 107 19.36 10.37 5.53
C PRO A 107 20.58 10.15 6.44
N THR A 108 20.87 11.13 7.28
CA THR A 108 21.78 10.90 8.42
C THR A 108 21.07 9.98 9.42
N LYS A 109 21.69 8.85 9.73
CA LYS A 109 21.10 7.79 10.56
C LYS A 109 21.69 7.81 11.95
N PHE A 110 20.83 7.85 12.96
CA PHE A 110 21.19 7.67 14.36
C PHE A 110 20.49 6.42 14.88
N ILE A 111 21.24 5.44 15.33
CA ILE A 111 20.73 4.11 15.68
C ILE A 111 21.08 3.83 17.12
N GLY A 112 20.08 3.54 17.95
CA GLY A 112 20.26 3.14 19.34
C GLY A 112 21.03 1.81 19.47
N ALA A 113 21.75 1.63 20.55
CA ALA A 113 22.63 0.49 20.74
C ALA A 113 21.90 -0.87 20.77
N ASN A 114 20.63 -0.86 21.16
CA ASN A 114 19.81 -2.07 21.26
C ASN A 114 19.01 -2.37 20.00
N VAL A 115 19.13 -1.55 18.95
CA VAL A 115 18.40 -1.72 17.68
C VAL A 115 19.05 -2.82 16.84
N VAL A 116 18.22 -3.75 16.34
CA VAL A 116 18.67 -4.81 15.45
C VAL A 116 18.79 -4.26 14.02
N GLN A 117 20.00 -4.35 13.42
CA GLN A 117 20.30 -3.79 12.10
C GLN A 117 19.34 -4.28 11.02
N ALA A 118 19.01 -5.57 10.97
CA ALA A 118 18.08 -6.13 9.99
C ALA A 118 16.68 -5.44 10.03
N ARG A 119 16.29 -4.91 11.19
CA ARG A 119 15.04 -4.16 11.30
C ARG A 119 15.16 -2.76 10.70
N VAL A 120 16.28 -2.11 10.92
CA VAL A 120 16.61 -0.82 10.29
C VAL A 120 16.62 -0.96 8.77
N ASP A 121 17.27 -1.99 8.25
CA ASP A 121 17.37 -2.23 6.80
C ASP A 121 15.99 -2.40 6.14
N GLN A 122 15.06 -3.04 6.83
CA GLN A 122 13.68 -3.19 6.35
C GLN A 122 12.94 -1.85 6.27
N GLU A 123 13.07 -1.00 7.29
CA GLU A 123 12.46 0.34 7.30
C GLU A 123 13.10 1.26 6.26
N LEU A 124 14.43 1.23 6.15
CA LEU A 124 15.18 2.02 5.18
C LEU A 124 14.79 1.69 3.75
N ALA A 125 14.58 0.43 3.41
CA ALA A 125 14.17 0.06 2.06
C ALA A 125 12.82 0.68 1.64
N GLY A 126 11.89 0.85 2.58
CA GLY A 126 10.63 1.58 2.34
C GLY A 126 10.85 3.09 2.25
N LEU A 127 11.63 3.62 3.19
CA LEU A 127 11.98 5.04 3.24
C LEU A 127 12.70 5.53 1.99
N GLU A 128 13.67 4.78 1.47
CA GLU A 128 14.37 5.12 0.23
C GLU A 128 13.41 5.27 -0.95
N ARG A 129 12.42 4.37 -1.05
CA ARG A 129 11.38 4.50 -2.08
C ARG A 129 10.50 5.75 -1.90
N ALA A 130 10.21 6.14 -0.66
CA ALA A 130 9.49 7.38 -0.41
C ALA A 130 10.32 8.61 -0.77
N ILE A 131 11.60 8.61 -0.43
CA ILE A 131 12.55 9.65 -0.83
C ILE A 131 12.57 9.79 -2.35
N ASP A 132 12.68 8.69 -3.09
CA ASP A 132 12.69 8.70 -4.56
C ASP A 132 11.35 9.18 -5.14
N LEU A 133 10.21 8.70 -4.61
CA LEU A 133 8.88 9.12 -5.08
C LEU A 133 8.64 10.62 -4.90
N TRP A 134 9.01 11.16 -3.74
CA TRP A 134 8.76 12.58 -3.42
C TRP A 134 9.86 13.54 -3.87
N ALA A 135 11.03 13.03 -4.32
CA ALA A 135 12.18 13.86 -4.70
C ALA A 135 11.89 14.98 -5.73
N PRO A 136 10.96 14.83 -6.69
CA PRO A 136 10.60 15.92 -7.59
C PRO A 136 9.89 17.11 -6.90
N TYR A 137 9.31 16.89 -5.72
CA TYR A 137 8.47 17.85 -5.00
C TYR A 137 9.05 18.27 -3.66
N PHE A 138 9.72 17.36 -2.97
CA PHE A 138 10.29 17.57 -1.64
C PHE A 138 11.70 16.99 -1.59
N LYS A 139 12.68 17.88 -1.52
CA LYS A 139 14.09 17.52 -1.50
C LYS A 139 14.84 18.39 -0.49
N PRO A 140 14.80 18.02 0.79
CA PRO A 140 15.54 18.76 1.80
C PRO A 140 17.06 18.58 1.61
N ASP A 141 17.83 19.65 1.90
CA ASP A 141 19.30 19.58 1.85
C ASP A 141 19.89 18.58 2.87
N LYS A 142 19.19 18.44 4.00
CA LYS A 142 19.52 17.52 5.08
C LYS A 142 18.25 16.84 5.56
N PHE A 143 18.37 15.57 5.87
CA PHE A 143 17.30 14.78 6.48
C PHE A 143 17.92 13.80 7.47
N GLN A 144 17.30 13.60 8.62
CA GLN A 144 17.80 12.70 9.64
C GLN A 144 16.73 11.76 10.17
N VAL A 145 17.16 10.54 10.47
CA VAL A 145 16.33 9.50 11.04
C VAL A 145 16.94 8.93 12.31
N ILE A 146 16.10 8.73 13.30
CA ILE A 146 16.50 8.19 14.60
C ILE A 146 15.73 6.90 14.83
N TYR A 147 16.44 5.78 14.95
CA TYR A 147 15.87 4.48 15.28
C TYR A 147 16.23 4.07 16.68
N VAL A 148 15.22 3.74 17.46
CA VAL A 148 15.37 3.30 18.86
C VAL A 148 14.48 2.09 19.13
N VAL A 149 14.75 1.40 20.22
CA VAL A 149 13.89 0.39 20.82
C VAL A 149 13.79 0.66 22.31
N ARG A 150 12.94 -0.06 23.01
CA ARG A 150 12.96 -0.06 24.48
C ARG A 150 14.33 -0.47 24.99
N GLY A 151 14.84 0.27 25.96
CA GLY A 151 16.20 0.16 26.48
C GLY A 151 17.17 1.21 25.93
N ASP A 152 16.75 2.00 24.94
CA ASP A 152 17.53 3.12 24.39
C ASP A 152 17.08 4.49 24.93
N GLU A 153 16.23 4.54 25.98
CA GLU A 153 15.61 5.77 26.48
C GLU A 153 16.64 6.83 26.86
N GLU A 154 17.65 6.46 27.65
CA GLU A 154 18.71 7.39 28.08
C GLU A 154 19.54 7.89 26.89
N TRP A 155 19.85 7.00 25.96
CA TRP A 155 20.55 7.36 24.72
C TRP A 155 19.74 8.35 23.87
N LEU A 156 18.41 8.13 23.76
CA LEU A 156 17.54 9.01 23.01
C LEU A 156 17.38 10.39 23.66
N GLU A 157 17.29 10.48 24.98
CA GLU A 157 17.25 11.79 25.68
C GLU A 157 18.53 12.59 25.44
N LYS A 158 19.68 11.94 25.49
CA LYS A 158 20.95 12.58 25.14
C LYS A 158 20.95 13.07 23.69
N LYS A 159 20.50 12.25 22.74
CA LYS A 159 20.35 12.63 21.34
C LYS A 159 19.32 13.72 21.13
N SER A 160 18.23 13.72 21.89
CA SER A 160 17.24 14.78 21.88
C SER A 160 17.83 16.14 22.16
N THR A 161 18.70 16.22 23.16
CA THR A 161 19.42 17.45 23.50
C THR A 161 20.38 17.86 22.38
N GLU A 162 21.16 16.92 21.83
CA GLU A 162 22.14 17.18 20.78
C GLU A 162 21.48 17.64 19.47
N LEU A 163 20.36 17.06 19.10
CA LEU A 163 19.68 17.27 17.81
C LEU A 163 18.46 18.19 17.87
N GLY A 164 18.08 18.66 19.07
CA GLY A 164 16.92 19.55 19.24
C GLY A 164 15.58 18.84 19.06
N LEU A 165 15.50 17.53 19.34
CA LEU A 165 14.29 16.73 19.10
C LEU A 165 13.12 17.08 20.03
N SER A 166 13.37 17.77 21.14
CA SER A 166 12.32 18.21 22.06
C SER A 166 11.30 19.15 21.41
N SER A 167 11.70 19.86 20.36
CA SER A 167 10.78 20.70 19.56
C SER A 167 9.69 19.92 18.81
N MET A 168 9.85 18.61 18.68
CA MET A 168 8.91 17.70 18.05
C MET A 168 7.88 17.10 19.01
N LEU A 169 8.03 17.35 20.31
CA LEU A 169 7.15 16.83 21.37
C LEU A 169 6.18 17.90 21.86
N PRO A 170 5.03 17.50 22.39
CA PRO A 170 4.17 18.39 23.18
C PRO A 170 4.95 18.99 24.37
N PRO A 171 4.62 20.23 24.79
CA PRO A 171 5.27 20.87 25.92
C PRO A 171 5.21 20.00 27.18
N GLY A 172 6.37 19.77 27.79
CA GLY A 172 6.50 18.99 29.04
C GLY A 172 6.58 17.48 28.86
N GLU A 173 6.50 16.95 27.64
CA GLU A 173 6.74 15.53 27.37
C GLU A 173 8.22 15.27 27.03
N THR A 174 8.69 14.05 27.37
CA THR A 174 10.01 13.54 27.04
C THR A 174 9.94 12.40 26.03
N TRP A 175 11.05 12.12 25.34
CA TRP A 175 11.11 10.96 24.46
C TRP A 175 11.03 9.63 25.25
N THR A 176 11.52 9.61 26.47
CA THR A 176 11.34 8.49 27.40
C THR A 176 9.88 8.20 27.66
N ASP A 177 9.06 9.24 27.87
CA ASP A 177 7.61 9.08 28.06
C ASP A 177 6.96 8.54 26.78
N GLN A 178 7.35 9.02 25.62
CA GLN A 178 6.83 8.54 24.34
C GLN A 178 7.17 7.06 24.10
N ILE A 179 8.40 6.61 24.41
CA ILE A 179 8.78 5.20 24.28
C ILE A 179 7.99 4.33 25.27
N LYS A 180 7.78 4.79 26.51
CA LYS A 180 7.07 4.05 27.54
C LYS A 180 5.56 3.99 27.34
N LYS A 181 4.97 5.02 26.75
CA LYS A 181 3.53 5.14 26.53
C LYS A 181 2.95 4.03 25.66
N TYR A 182 3.71 3.55 24.69
CA TYR A 182 3.26 2.53 23.76
C TYR A 182 3.92 1.17 24.06
N THR A 183 3.10 0.15 24.25
CA THR A 183 3.57 -1.21 24.52
C THR A 183 2.92 -2.20 23.56
N PRO A 184 3.68 -2.94 22.74
CA PRO A 184 5.14 -2.77 22.51
C PRO A 184 5.44 -1.45 21.79
N CYS A 185 6.69 -0.97 21.94
CA CYS A 185 7.15 0.19 21.20
C CYS A 185 6.88 0.05 19.70
N GLY A 186 6.37 1.05 19.06
CA GLY A 186 5.94 0.98 17.66
C GLY A 186 5.36 2.30 17.20
N ASN A 187 5.76 3.41 17.85
CA ASN A 187 5.38 4.76 17.48
C ASN A 187 6.47 5.46 16.68
N ALA A 188 6.07 6.46 15.94
CA ALA A 188 6.96 7.36 15.22
C ALA A 188 6.44 8.79 15.33
N ALA A 189 7.31 9.73 15.04
CA ALA A 189 6.97 11.14 14.95
C ALA A 189 7.85 11.81 13.88
N ALA A 190 7.22 12.48 12.93
CA ALA A 190 7.89 13.31 11.93
C ALA A 190 7.78 14.79 12.29
N GLY A 191 8.81 15.56 12.02
CA GLY A 191 8.84 16.99 12.31
C GLY A 191 10.09 17.68 11.80
N VAL A 192 10.43 18.79 12.44
CA VAL A 192 11.65 19.54 12.17
C VAL A 192 12.38 19.78 13.48
N ALA A 193 13.61 19.31 13.56
CA ALA A 193 14.52 19.53 14.68
C ALA A 193 15.73 20.33 14.21
N ASN A 194 16.03 21.47 14.85
CA ASN A 194 17.09 22.39 14.44
C ASN A 194 17.08 22.71 12.93
N GLN A 195 15.89 22.98 12.38
CA GLN A 195 15.63 23.27 10.97
C GLN A 195 15.91 22.08 10.02
N ILE A 196 16.17 20.89 10.52
CA ILE A 196 16.37 19.69 9.73
C ILE A 196 15.10 18.85 9.79
N PRO A 197 14.48 18.48 8.64
CA PRO A 197 13.44 17.49 8.60
C PRO A 197 13.93 16.19 9.26
N THR A 198 13.14 15.68 10.19
CA THR A 198 13.55 14.60 11.10
C THR A 198 12.39 13.67 11.34
N PHE A 199 12.64 12.37 11.41
CA PHE A 199 11.73 11.50 12.11
C PHE A 199 12.44 10.60 13.13
N VAL A 200 11.70 10.29 14.19
CA VAL A 200 12.11 9.37 15.25
C VAL A 200 11.16 8.20 15.22
N GLN A 201 11.69 6.99 15.18
CA GLN A 201 10.90 5.76 15.20
C GLN A 201 11.35 4.82 16.30
N CYS A 202 10.41 4.43 17.15
CA CYS A 202 10.62 3.33 18.08
C CYS A 202 10.20 2.01 17.43
N LEU A 203 11.17 1.14 17.17
CA LEU A 203 10.98 -0.11 16.48
C LEU A 203 10.42 -1.19 17.41
N ASN A 204 9.39 -1.89 16.98
CA ASN A 204 8.91 -3.06 17.66
C ASN A 204 9.76 -4.29 17.27
N VAL A 205 10.62 -4.74 18.17
CA VAL A 205 11.53 -5.88 17.92
C VAL A 205 10.81 -7.22 17.75
N SER A 206 9.59 -7.35 18.24
CA SER A 206 8.80 -8.59 18.14
C SER A 206 8.23 -8.80 16.73
N TYR A 207 8.30 -7.82 15.84
CA TYR A 207 7.61 -7.82 14.55
C TYR A 207 8.59 -7.73 13.38
N LEU A 208 9.37 -8.79 13.15
CA LEU A 208 10.33 -8.86 12.02
C LEU A 208 9.66 -8.89 10.63
N GLY A 209 8.34 -8.98 10.55
CA GLY A 209 7.64 -9.14 9.26
C GLY A 209 6.67 -8.02 8.88
N GLY A 210 6.28 -7.11 9.77
CA GLY A 210 5.03 -6.38 9.62
C GLY A 210 5.07 -4.88 9.34
N TYR A 211 6.05 -4.16 9.82
CA TYR A 211 6.01 -2.68 9.75
C TYR A 211 7.12 -2.10 8.88
N ARG A 212 7.00 -2.24 7.57
CA ARG A 212 7.87 -1.56 6.61
C ARG A 212 7.29 -0.22 6.14
N GLN A 213 6.12 0.12 6.65
CA GLN A 213 5.35 1.29 6.21
C GLN A 213 5.68 2.57 6.96
N THR A 214 6.28 2.47 8.15
CA THR A 214 6.44 3.65 9.03
C THR A 214 7.39 4.67 8.43
N GLY A 215 8.55 4.27 7.94
CA GLY A 215 9.47 5.19 7.28
C GLY A 215 8.84 5.98 6.12
N PRO A 216 8.24 5.33 5.13
CA PRO A 216 7.55 6.04 4.05
C PRO A 216 6.32 6.83 4.51
N HIS A 217 5.60 6.40 5.54
CA HIS A 217 4.50 7.16 6.14
C HIS A 217 4.99 8.49 6.72
N GLU A 218 6.00 8.44 7.57
CA GLU A 218 6.56 9.65 8.21
C GLU A 218 7.21 10.59 7.18
N TYR A 219 7.87 10.05 6.17
CA TYR A 219 8.43 10.87 5.11
C TYR A 219 7.35 11.56 4.26
N THR A 220 6.20 10.90 4.08
CA THR A 220 5.04 11.51 3.43
C THR A 220 4.52 12.69 4.24
N HIS A 221 4.52 12.64 5.59
CA HIS A 221 4.17 13.79 6.42
C HIS A 221 5.13 14.98 6.24
N LEU A 222 6.43 14.71 6.06
CA LEU A 222 7.39 15.77 5.78
C LEU A 222 7.10 16.46 4.44
N PHE A 223 6.82 15.66 3.39
CA PHE A 223 6.37 16.19 2.09
C PHE A 223 5.06 16.99 2.23
N GLN A 224 4.05 16.44 2.89
CA GLN A 224 2.77 17.11 3.08
C GLN A 224 2.92 18.46 3.79
N ARG A 225 3.76 18.52 4.83
CA ARG A 225 4.03 19.73 5.60
C ARG A 225 4.74 20.79 4.77
N ASP A 226 5.73 20.41 3.99
CA ASP A 226 6.50 21.31 3.14
C ASP A 226 5.65 21.86 2.00
N TYR A 227 4.88 20.99 1.36
CA TYR A 227 4.13 21.28 0.13
C TYR A 227 2.71 21.78 0.37
N GLY A 228 2.01 21.25 1.36
CA GLY A 228 0.64 21.57 1.74
C GLY A 228 0.51 22.52 2.94
N GLY A 229 1.62 22.81 3.62
CA GLY A 229 1.62 23.66 4.81
C GLY A 229 0.90 23.05 6.01
N PHE A 230 0.68 23.87 7.05
CA PHE A 230 0.05 23.42 8.28
C PHE A 230 -1.46 23.14 8.15
N ASN A 231 -2.13 23.65 7.11
CA ASN A 231 -3.56 23.45 6.87
C ASN A 231 -3.91 21.96 6.70
N MET A 232 -2.95 21.13 6.30
CA MET A 232 -3.16 19.68 6.16
C MET A 232 -3.65 19.01 7.44
N TYR A 233 -3.24 19.52 8.61
CA TYR A 233 -3.65 18.96 9.90
C TYR A 233 -5.13 19.20 10.24
N GLY A 234 -5.78 20.12 9.55
CA GLY A 234 -7.23 20.32 9.61
C GLY A 234 -8.04 19.28 8.82
N ILE A 235 -7.35 18.41 8.06
CA ILE A 235 -7.96 17.40 7.19
C ILE A 235 -7.42 16.02 7.55
N PRO A 236 -7.92 15.40 8.62
CA PRO A 236 -7.34 14.17 9.17
C PRO A 236 -7.27 13.00 8.20
N TRP A 237 -8.33 12.77 7.42
CA TRP A 237 -8.36 11.69 6.46
C TRP A 237 -7.32 11.88 5.35
N TYR A 238 -7.02 13.14 4.98
CA TYR A 238 -5.95 13.42 4.02
C TYR A 238 -4.58 13.22 4.69
N ALA A 239 -4.33 13.88 5.81
CA ALA A 239 -3.02 13.87 6.45
C ALA A 239 -2.57 12.43 6.78
N GLU A 240 -3.33 11.75 7.60
CA GLU A 240 -3.00 10.41 8.08
C GLU A 240 -3.32 9.32 7.05
N GLY A 241 -4.42 9.49 6.32
CA GLY A 241 -4.84 8.49 5.34
C GLY A 241 -3.91 8.41 4.14
N SER A 242 -3.48 9.53 3.59
CA SER A 242 -2.55 9.48 2.46
C SER A 242 -1.15 9.04 2.89
N ALA A 243 -0.68 9.44 4.07
CA ALA A 243 0.56 8.91 4.64
C ALA A 243 0.49 7.38 4.83
N SER A 244 -0.67 6.86 5.29
CA SER A 244 -0.89 5.41 5.41
C SER A 244 -0.92 4.72 4.05
N TYR A 245 -1.60 5.28 3.05
CA TYR A 245 -1.66 4.70 1.71
C TYR A 245 -0.27 4.63 1.06
N PHE A 246 0.49 5.73 1.06
CA PHE A 246 1.86 5.74 0.52
C PHE A 246 2.83 4.94 1.39
N GLY A 247 2.67 5.01 2.71
CA GLY A 247 3.42 4.18 3.65
C GLY A 247 3.32 2.71 3.33
N TRP A 248 2.09 2.23 3.15
CA TRP A 248 1.82 0.86 2.77
C TRP A 248 2.35 0.51 1.39
N THR A 249 1.99 1.30 0.37
CA THR A 249 2.34 1.05 -1.02
C THR A 249 3.86 0.99 -1.22
N LEU A 250 4.61 1.88 -0.62
CA LEU A 250 6.07 1.95 -0.75
C LEU A 250 6.79 0.97 0.18
N GLY A 251 6.25 0.78 1.39
CA GLY A 251 6.82 -0.13 2.38
C GLY A 251 6.81 -1.59 1.93
N PHE A 252 5.76 -2.02 1.29
CA PHE A 252 5.57 -3.41 0.85
C PHE A 252 5.87 -3.67 -0.63
N TYR A 253 6.25 -2.65 -1.39
CA TYR A 253 6.62 -2.83 -2.80
C TYR A 253 7.77 -3.84 -2.98
N PRO A 254 7.68 -4.79 -3.96
CA PRO A 254 6.51 -5.06 -4.81
C PRO A 254 5.49 -5.97 -4.12
N TYR A 255 4.19 -5.71 -4.32
CA TYR A 255 3.10 -6.58 -3.86
C TYR A 255 1.93 -6.54 -4.84
N ASP A 256 1.06 -7.54 -4.79
CA ASP A 256 -0.22 -7.55 -5.51
C ASP A 256 -1.27 -6.77 -4.69
N PRO A 257 -1.77 -5.63 -5.20
CA PRO A 257 -2.75 -4.80 -4.48
C PRO A 257 -4.12 -5.50 -4.28
N ASN A 258 -4.36 -6.61 -4.95
CA ASN A 258 -5.55 -7.44 -4.76
C ASN A 258 -5.31 -8.67 -3.86
N SER A 259 -4.13 -8.77 -3.27
CA SER A 259 -3.75 -9.90 -2.42
C SER A 259 -4.28 -9.81 -1.00
N PHE A 260 -4.17 -10.92 -0.28
CA PHE A 260 -4.43 -10.98 1.16
C PHE A 260 -3.60 -9.97 1.97
N VAL A 261 -2.42 -9.59 1.48
CA VAL A 261 -1.54 -8.61 2.14
C VAL A 261 -2.27 -7.28 2.35
N ARG A 262 -2.92 -6.73 1.30
CA ARG A 262 -3.71 -5.50 1.42
C ARG A 262 -4.93 -5.68 2.33
N THR A 263 -5.65 -6.78 2.18
CA THR A 263 -6.84 -7.06 3.00
C THR A 263 -6.49 -7.16 4.47
N ASN A 264 -5.35 -7.79 4.81
CA ASN A 264 -4.88 -7.90 6.19
C ASN A 264 -4.50 -6.55 6.80
N TRP A 265 -3.88 -5.67 6.02
CA TRP A 265 -3.59 -4.30 6.46
C TRP A 265 -4.87 -3.53 6.79
N LEU A 266 -5.85 -3.54 5.87
CA LEU A 266 -7.15 -2.89 6.09
C LEU A 266 -7.87 -3.46 7.30
N TYR A 267 -7.83 -4.78 7.49
CA TYR A 267 -8.40 -5.45 8.66
C TYR A 267 -7.75 -4.96 9.96
N GLY A 268 -6.42 -4.86 9.98
CA GLY A 268 -5.67 -4.38 11.15
C GLY A 268 -6.07 -2.96 11.56
N LEU A 269 -6.19 -2.05 10.60
CA LEU A 269 -6.63 -0.69 10.86
C LEU A 269 -8.10 -0.63 11.32
N PHE A 270 -8.98 -1.37 10.64
CA PHE A 270 -10.41 -1.41 10.99
C PHE A 270 -10.65 -1.96 12.40
N SER A 271 -9.99 -3.07 12.76
CA SER A 271 -10.12 -3.69 14.07
C SER A 271 -9.56 -2.84 15.22
N GLY A 272 -8.66 -1.91 14.92
CA GLY A 272 -8.12 -0.96 15.89
C GLY A 272 -8.98 0.29 16.11
N MET A 273 -10.10 0.43 15.40
CA MET A 273 -11.04 1.54 15.63
C MET A 273 -11.89 1.31 16.88
N GLY A 274 -12.39 2.40 17.47
CA GLY A 274 -13.39 2.32 18.53
C GLY A 274 -14.72 1.74 18.06
N MET A 275 -15.45 1.10 18.97
CA MET A 275 -16.74 0.45 18.69
C MET A 275 -17.76 1.38 18.04
N ASP A 276 -17.78 2.66 18.43
CA ASP A 276 -18.69 3.65 17.83
C ASP A 276 -18.38 3.89 16.36
N ALA A 277 -17.09 4.01 15.99
CA ALA A 277 -16.68 4.17 14.61
C ALA A 277 -17.03 2.92 13.78
N ILE A 278 -16.73 1.74 14.30
CA ILE A 278 -17.09 0.47 13.66
C ILE A 278 -18.59 0.38 13.44
N SER A 279 -19.39 0.74 14.46
CA SER A 279 -20.87 0.75 14.37
C SER A 279 -21.37 1.71 13.30
N ASP A 280 -20.80 2.92 13.22
CA ASP A 280 -21.18 3.90 12.21
C ASP A 280 -20.90 3.41 10.80
N PHE A 281 -19.71 2.82 10.54
CA PHE A 281 -19.41 2.24 9.23
C PHE A 281 -20.28 1.03 8.89
N LYS A 282 -20.54 0.13 9.85
CA LYS A 282 -21.40 -1.04 9.66
C LYS A 282 -22.88 -0.68 9.46
N SER A 283 -23.33 0.47 9.96
CA SER A 283 -24.71 0.94 9.75
C SER A 283 -25.02 1.25 8.28
N LYS A 284 -24.00 1.52 7.46
CA LYS A 284 -24.11 1.99 6.08
C LYS A 284 -24.97 3.25 5.94
N ASP A 285 -25.01 4.07 6.99
CA ASP A 285 -25.67 5.35 7.01
C ASP A 285 -24.77 6.44 6.43
N ILE A 286 -25.21 7.10 5.37
CA ILE A 286 -24.39 8.09 4.65
C ILE A 286 -24.10 9.32 5.51
N GLN A 287 -25.02 9.75 6.38
CA GLN A 287 -24.79 10.92 7.23
C GLN A 287 -23.75 10.61 8.31
N ARG A 288 -23.79 9.43 8.90
CA ARG A 288 -22.76 8.97 9.85
C ARG A 288 -21.41 8.86 9.17
N PHE A 289 -21.38 8.32 7.93
CA PHE A 289 -20.14 8.28 7.14
C PHE A 289 -19.56 9.67 6.92
N LYS A 290 -20.37 10.63 6.41
CA LYS A 290 -19.94 12.02 6.20
C LYS A 290 -19.42 12.66 7.49
N ASN A 291 -20.09 12.44 8.61
CA ASN A 291 -19.67 12.96 9.91
C ASN A 291 -18.28 12.40 10.31
N ARG A 292 -18.03 11.10 10.07
CA ARG A 292 -16.70 10.51 10.35
C ARG A 292 -15.60 11.07 9.46
N MET A 293 -15.90 11.34 8.18
CA MET A 293 -14.95 11.96 7.26
C MET A 293 -14.61 13.41 7.65
N LYS A 294 -15.57 14.15 8.18
CA LYS A 294 -15.43 15.56 8.58
C LYS A 294 -14.82 15.78 9.96
N LEU A 295 -14.36 14.73 10.66
CA LEU A 295 -13.68 14.88 11.93
C LEU A 295 -12.40 15.71 11.75
N THR A 296 -12.28 16.80 12.52
CA THR A 296 -11.24 17.83 12.35
C THR A 296 -9.93 17.50 13.04
N THR A 297 -9.92 16.59 14.03
CA THR A 297 -8.70 16.22 14.74
C THR A 297 -8.58 14.71 14.96
N PRO A 298 -7.58 14.03 14.38
CA PRO A 298 -7.34 12.61 14.61
C PRO A 298 -6.90 12.33 16.05
N ARG A 299 -6.38 13.36 16.75
CA ARG A 299 -5.83 13.22 18.10
C ARG A 299 -6.85 13.40 19.23
N GLU A 300 -7.98 14.03 18.97
CA GLU A 300 -9.09 14.09 19.90
C GLU A 300 -9.77 12.73 20.01
N GLY A 301 -9.49 11.99 21.07
CA GLY A 301 -10.01 10.64 21.30
C GLY A 301 -9.02 9.51 21.08
N GLY A 302 -7.73 9.83 20.95
CA GLY A 302 -6.63 8.85 20.96
C GLY A 302 -6.50 8.00 19.69
N GLN A 303 -5.85 6.85 19.83
CA GLN A 303 -5.50 5.95 18.72
C GLN A 303 -6.70 5.46 17.92
N GLU A 304 -7.86 5.32 18.54
CA GLU A 304 -9.08 4.86 17.86
C GLU A 304 -9.52 5.80 16.73
N LYS A 305 -9.45 7.13 16.97
CA LYS A 305 -9.78 8.13 15.93
C LYS A 305 -8.70 8.22 14.86
N ALA A 306 -7.43 8.05 15.24
CA ALA A 306 -6.34 7.97 14.27
C ALA A 306 -6.55 6.80 13.31
N ASN A 307 -6.94 5.61 13.80
CA ASN A 307 -7.22 4.46 12.94
C ASN A 307 -8.36 4.71 11.95
N VAL A 308 -9.39 5.48 12.31
CA VAL A 308 -10.42 5.93 11.37
C VAL A 308 -9.80 6.70 10.21
N SER A 309 -8.96 7.70 10.52
CA SER A 309 -8.30 8.51 9.49
C SER A 309 -7.36 7.69 8.63
N TYR A 310 -6.60 6.77 9.22
CA TYR A 310 -5.70 5.86 8.50
C TYR A 310 -6.46 4.95 7.53
N TRP A 311 -7.55 4.35 8.00
CA TRP A 311 -8.30 3.38 7.20
C TRP A 311 -9.11 4.04 6.10
N VAL A 312 -10.05 4.92 6.46
CA VAL A 312 -10.95 5.55 5.47
C VAL A 312 -10.21 6.54 4.58
N GLY A 313 -9.25 7.28 5.15
CA GLY A 313 -8.43 8.22 4.39
C GLY A 313 -7.46 7.51 3.44
N GLY A 314 -6.95 6.34 3.83
CA GLY A 314 -6.17 5.49 2.94
C GLY A 314 -6.98 5.05 1.72
N LEU A 315 -8.23 4.61 1.93
CA LEU A 315 -9.15 4.25 0.85
C LEU A 315 -9.57 5.46 -0.01
N ALA A 316 -9.79 6.63 0.60
CA ALA A 316 -10.07 7.87 -0.13
C ALA A 316 -8.89 8.27 -1.02
N THR A 317 -7.66 8.20 -0.50
CA THR A 317 -6.43 8.48 -1.26
C THR A 317 -6.27 7.49 -2.41
N GLU A 318 -6.48 6.20 -2.16
CA GLU A 318 -6.45 5.14 -3.18
C GLU A 318 -7.41 5.46 -4.33
N VAL A 319 -8.66 5.85 -4.03
CA VAL A 319 -9.65 6.26 -5.04
C VAL A 319 -9.19 7.48 -5.83
N LEU A 320 -8.74 8.55 -5.18
CA LEU A 320 -8.29 9.77 -5.85
C LEU A 320 -7.09 9.50 -6.76
N VAL A 321 -6.10 8.74 -6.28
CA VAL A 321 -4.92 8.36 -7.09
C VAL A 321 -5.30 7.44 -8.24
N ALA A 322 -6.24 6.50 -8.04
CA ALA A 322 -6.71 5.62 -9.10
C ALA A 322 -7.38 6.38 -10.24
N LEU A 323 -8.29 7.30 -9.91
CA LEU A 323 -9.13 7.99 -10.88
C LEU A 323 -8.41 9.15 -11.58
N TYR A 324 -7.62 9.92 -10.84
CA TYR A 324 -7.06 11.20 -11.32
C TYR A 324 -5.54 11.18 -11.46
N GLY A 325 -4.88 10.12 -10.97
CA GLY A 325 -3.43 9.96 -11.05
C GLY A 325 -2.67 10.66 -9.92
N PHE A 326 -1.38 10.37 -9.86
CA PHE A 326 -0.48 10.85 -8.82
C PHE A 326 -0.24 12.37 -8.90
N ASP A 327 -0.04 12.91 -10.10
CA ASP A 327 0.23 14.34 -10.27
C ASP A 327 -0.94 15.21 -9.80
N LYS A 328 -2.17 14.74 -10.02
CA LYS A 328 -3.36 15.43 -9.55
C LYS A 328 -3.50 15.39 -8.03
N PHE A 329 -3.04 14.31 -7.41
CA PHE A 329 -2.94 14.21 -5.95
C PHE A 329 -1.91 15.19 -5.39
N VAL A 330 -0.77 15.37 -6.05
CA VAL A 330 0.24 16.36 -5.67
C VAL A 330 -0.31 17.78 -5.81
N GLU A 331 -1.05 18.08 -6.90
CA GLU A 331 -1.75 19.36 -7.08
C GLU A 331 -2.75 19.62 -5.93
N PHE A 332 -3.52 18.61 -5.55
CA PHE A 332 -4.43 18.66 -4.40
C PHE A 332 -3.67 19.05 -3.12
N THR A 333 -2.55 18.37 -2.84
CA THR A 333 -1.69 18.67 -1.69
C THR A 333 -1.24 20.12 -1.69
N LYS A 334 -0.78 20.65 -2.83
CA LYS A 334 -0.34 22.05 -2.97
C LYS A 334 -1.46 23.04 -2.72
N ASN A 335 -2.66 22.74 -3.19
CA ASN A 335 -3.81 23.61 -3.04
C ASN A 335 -4.28 23.74 -1.58
N ILE A 336 -4.00 22.74 -0.72
CA ILE A 336 -4.29 22.81 0.72
C ILE A 336 -3.61 24.00 1.38
N GLN A 337 -2.41 24.36 0.93
CA GLN A 337 -1.67 25.48 1.51
C GLN A 337 -2.45 26.80 1.48
N THR A 338 -3.21 27.02 0.42
CA THR A 338 -3.94 28.29 0.20
C THR A 338 -5.45 28.16 0.41
N ASN A 339 -5.97 26.94 0.44
CA ASN A 339 -7.40 26.68 0.58
C ASN A 339 -7.66 25.54 1.57
N PRO A 340 -7.92 25.84 2.86
CA PRO A 340 -8.21 24.81 3.87
C PRO A 340 -9.65 24.28 3.82
N ASP A 341 -10.56 24.89 3.05
CA ASP A 341 -11.94 24.41 2.91
C ASP A 341 -11.98 23.19 1.99
N MET A 342 -12.32 22.04 2.55
CA MET A 342 -12.29 20.76 1.84
C MET A 342 -13.21 20.73 0.62
N SER A 343 -14.42 21.30 0.74
CA SER A 343 -15.38 21.30 -0.35
C SER A 343 -14.88 22.12 -1.55
N SER A 344 -14.38 23.30 -1.29
CA SER A 344 -13.79 24.17 -2.30
C SER A 344 -12.51 23.55 -2.91
N LEU A 345 -11.69 22.91 -2.08
CA LEU A 345 -10.45 22.26 -2.49
C LEU A 345 -10.72 21.08 -3.45
N LEU A 346 -11.65 20.21 -3.11
CA LEU A 346 -12.07 19.10 -3.98
C LEU A 346 -12.69 19.61 -5.28
N LYS A 347 -13.52 20.67 -5.21
CA LYS A 347 -14.13 21.26 -6.39
C LYS A 347 -13.08 21.90 -7.31
N GLN A 348 -12.13 22.61 -6.74
CA GLN A 348 -11.02 23.23 -7.50
C GLN A 348 -10.15 22.17 -8.18
N THR A 349 -9.83 21.08 -7.46
CA THR A 349 -8.85 20.10 -7.94
C THR A 349 -9.49 19.01 -8.80
N TYR A 350 -10.65 18.48 -8.40
CA TYR A 350 -11.25 17.32 -9.03
C TYR A 350 -12.62 17.58 -9.69
N GLY A 351 -13.21 18.77 -9.49
CA GLY A 351 -14.46 19.17 -10.13
C GLY A 351 -15.73 18.82 -9.38
N PHE A 352 -15.65 18.28 -8.16
CA PHE A 352 -16.80 17.91 -7.31
C PHE A 352 -16.58 18.42 -5.87
N ASP A 353 -17.66 18.61 -5.15
CA ASP A 353 -17.61 19.01 -3.75
C ASP A 353 -17.43 17.82 -2.79
N GLU A 354 -17.25 18.13 -1.52
CA GLU A 354 -16.98 17.18 -0.46
C GLU A 354 -18.15 16.20 -0.27
N ASP A 355 -19.38 16.69 -0.30
CA ASP A 355 -20.57 15.86 -0.07
C ASP A 355 -20.76 14.85 -1.18
N TYR A 356 -20.57 15.26 -2.44
CA TYR A 356 -20.59 14.37 -3.59
C TYR A 356 -19.50 13.31 -3.48
N PHE A 357 -18.25 13.71 -3.16
CA PHE A 357 -17.16 12.77 -3.01
C PHE A 357 -17.47 11.70 -1.96
N TYR A 358 -17.95 12.11 -0.80
CA TYR A 358 -18.24 11.16 0.28
C TYR A 358 -19.41 10.23 -0.05
N GLU A 359 -20.42 10.71 -0.77
CA GLU A 359 -21.51 9.86 -1.25
C GLU A 359 -21.04 8.78 -2.20
N LYS A 360 -20.12 9.10 -3.09
CA LYS A 360 -19.55 8.12 -4.04
C LYS A 360 -18.52 7.19 -3.40
N LEU A 361 -17.76 7.68 -2.45
CA LEU A 361 -16.76 6.90 -1.71
C LEU A 361 -17.39 5.87 -0.76
N ALA A 362 -18.50 6.23 -0.11
CA ALA A 362 -19.09 5.42 0.94
C ALA A 362 -19.41 3.97 0.54
N PRO A 363 -20.05 3.66 -0.61
CA PRO A 363 -20.28 2.28 -1.03
C PRO A 363 -18.98 1.48 -1.21
N TYR A 364 -17.93 2.10 -1.73
CA TYR A 364 -16.63 1.49 -1.89
C TYR A 364 -15.98 1.13 -0.54
N VAL A 365 -16.05 2.06 0.42
CA VAL A 365 -15.55 1.85 1.78
C VAL A 365 -16.34 0.75 2.50
N TRP A 366 -17.68 0.79 2.41
CA TRP A 366 -18.54 -0.22 3.03
C TRP A 366 -18.29 -1.64 2.51
N ALA A 367 -17.95 -1.77 1.24
CA ALA A 367 -17.61 -3.05 0.64
C ALA A 367 -16.24 -3.60 1.11
N GLN A 368 -15.42 -2.78 1.75
CA GLN A 368 -14.12 -3.16 2.33
C GLN A 368 -14.22 -3.50 3.84
N ILE A 369 -15.40 -3.32 4.45
CA ILE A 369 -15.60 -3.65 5.87
C ILE A 369 -15.43 -5.16 6.05
N PRO A 370 -14.57 -5.60 6.97
CA PRO A 370 -14.40 -7.02 7.28
C PRO A 370 -15.72 -7.64 7.77
N ALA A 371 -15.96 -8.90 7.35
CA ALA A 371 -17.13 -9.66 7.72
C ALA A 371 -17.22 -9.95 9.23
#